data_241d903b1e98105e4c59ae9ad302f1e8
#
_entry.id   241d903b1e98105e4c59ae9ad302f1e8
#
_cell.length_a   1.000
_cell.length_b   1.000
_cell.length_c   1.000
_cell.angle_alpha   90.00
_cell.angle_beta   90.00
_cell.angle_gamma   90.00
#
_symmetry.space_group_name_H-M   'P 1'
#
loop_
_entity.id
_entity.type
_entity.pdbx_description
1 polymer ?
#
loop_
_entity_poly.entity_id
_entity_poly.type
_entity_poly.pdbx_seq_one_letter_code
_entity_poly.pdbx_strand_id
1 'polypeptide(L)'
;MPTDATFILAGLFVVAAAAGWAFARFGGSREREETKAPISADYLRGLNLVLDRQTDEALELFVRMAKVDSDTLETHFALGHLFRRRGEVDRAIRVHQNLLARPNLNETQRHQALFSLAEDYLGAGLYDRAEKLFLQLTESPTIATRALENLINIYERESEWMQAIEAHRKLEVLNGEKSSRGGQYYCELAELARVKGCLLYTSDAADE
;
A
#
# COMPACT_ATOMS: atom_id res chain seq x y z
N MET A 1 20.52 63.25 29.18
CA MET A 1 21.07 62.62 27.94
C MET A 1 20.22 61.34 27.56
N PRO A 2 19.10 61.52 26.87
CA PRO A 2 18.29 60.39 26.45
C PRO A 2 18.57 59.90 25.02
N THR A 3 19.55 60.48 24.33
CA THR A 3 19.79 60.26 22.90
C THR A 3 20.54 58.96 22.59
N ASP A 4 21.41 58.51 23.49
CA ASP A 4 22.25 57.31 23.21
C ASP A 4 21.45 56.01 23.30
N ALA A 5 20.50 55.94 24.24
CA ALA A 5 19.63 54.76 24.38
C ALA A 5 18.66 54.58 23.20
N THR A 6 18.19 55.69 22.60
CA THR A 6 17.30 55.65 21.44
C THR A 6 18.02 55.22 20.17
N PHE A 7 19.28 55.58 19.97
CA PHE A 7 20.10 55.13 18.86
C PHE A 7 20.47 53.64 18.99
N ILE A 8 20.73 53.13 20.19
CA ILE A 8 21.01 51.73 20.46
C ILE A 8 19.75 50.88 20.19
N LEU A 9 18.57 51.33 20.64
CA LEU A 9 17.29 50.64 20.34
C LEU A 9 16.98 50.64 18.85
N ALA A 10 17.17 51.74 18.13
CA ALA A 10 16.96 51.80 16.69
C ALA A 10 17.92 50.87 15.95
N GLY A 11 19.19 50.80 16.36
CA GLY A 11 20.17 49.86 15.78
C GLY A 11 19.77 48.39 15.99
N LEU A 12 19.28 48.02 17.18
CA LEU A 12 18.79 46.67 17.47
C LEU A 12 17.58 46.31 16.61
N PHE A 13 16.66 47.25 16.36
CA PHE A 13 15.52 47.00 15.47
C PHE A 13 15.96 46.77 14.02
N VAL A 14 16.92 47.50 13.52
CA VAL A 14 17.45 47.33 12.15
C VAL A 14 18.16 45.99 12.04
N VAL A 15 18.95 45.59 13.04
CA VAL A 15 19.61 44.25 13.02
C VAL A 15 18.60 43.13 13.12
N ALA A 16 17.56 43.23 13.95
CA ALA A 16 16.50 42.24 14.05
C ALA A 16 15.69 42.14 12.73
N ALA A 17 15.37 43.27 12.09
CA ALA A 17 14.68 43.29 10.81
C ALA A 17 15.56 42.70 9.69
N ALA A 18 16.85 43.01 9.66
CA ALA A 18 17.78 42.43 8.69
C ALA A 18 17.98 40.93 8.91
N ALA A 19 18.09 40.48 10.16
CA ALA A 19 18.17 39.05 10.50
C ALA A 19 16.87 38.32 10.16
N GLY A 20 15.70 38.88 10.43
CA GLY A 20 14.40 38.34 10.05
C GLY A 20 14.24 38.25 8.54
N TRP A 21 14.65 39.30 7.81
CA TRP A 21 14.63 39.29 6.35
C TRP A 21 15.60 38.25 5.75
N ALA A 22 16.81 38.17 6.30
CA ALA A 22 17.79 37.14 5.89
C ALA A 22 17.29 35.73 6.18
N PHE A 23 16.68 35.51 7.37
CA PHE A 23 16.08 34.23 7.73
C PHE A 23 14.90 33.88 6.82
N ALA A 24 14.03 34.85 6.48
CA ALA A 24 12.93 34.65 5.53
C ALA A 24 13.43 34.37 4.10
N ARG A 25 14.55 34.98 3.71
CA ARG A 25 15.11 34.84 2.35
C ARG A 25 16.05 33.66 2.20
N PHE A 26 16.79 33.28 3.24
CA PHE A 26 17.79 32.21 3.22
C PHE A 26 17.46 31.03 4.13
N GLY A 27 16.66 31.26 5.19
CA GLY A 27 16.26 30.26 6.19
C GLY A 27 14.86 29.74 5.97
N GLY A 28 14.16 30.18 4.92
CA GLY A 28 12.97 29.48 4.46
C GLY A 28 13.36 28.03 4.28
N SER A 29 12.94 27.19 5.25
CA SER A 29 12.95 25.76 5.10
C SER A 29 12.57 25.52 3.66
N ARG A 30 13.47 24.93 2.90
CA ARG A 30 13.08 24.04 1.84
C ARG A 30 12.26 22.95 2.53
N GLU A 31 11.01 23.23 2.89
CA GLU A 31 9.97 22.30 2.58
C GLU A 31 10.25 22.00 1.14
N ARG A 32 10.90 20.88 0.91
CA ARG A 32 10.94 20.22 -0.36
C ARG A 32 9.44 20.01 -0.64
N GLU A 33 8.79 21.03 -1.24
CA GLU A 33 7.70 20.75 -2.12
C GLU A 33 8.25 19.60 -2.94
N GLU A 34 7.75 18.40 -2.67
CA GLU A 34 7.82 17.32 -3.63
C GLU A 34 7.15 17.93 -4.86
N THR A 35 7.96 18.58 -5.67
CA THR A 35 7.59 18.98 -7.00
C THR A 35 7.26 17.64 -7.64
N LYS A 36 5.98 17.30 -7.60
CA LYS A 36 5.44 16.19 -8.39
C LYS A 36 6.00 16.46 -9.76
N ALA A 37 7.00 15.67 -10.15
CA ALA A 37 7.59 15.79 -11.47
C ALA A 37 6.40 15.81 -12.45
N PRO A 38 6.36 16.76 -13.39
CA PRO A 38 5.21 16.88 -14.28
C PRO A 38 4.97 15.51 -14.91
N ILE A 39 3.75 14.98 -14.76
CA ILE A 39 3.37 13.68 -15.30
C ILE A 39 3.77 13.71 -16.76
N SER A 40 4.67 12.82 -17.17
CA SER A 40 5.20 12.84 -18.54
C SER A 40 4.08 12.54 -19.54
N ALA A 41 4.13 13.15 -20.71
CA ALA A 41 3.14 12.91 -21.78
C ALA A 41 3.08 11.40 -22.14
N ASP A 42 4.21 10.70 -22.08
CA ASP A 42 4.29 9.27 -22.32
C ASP A 42 3.59 8.45 -21.24
N TYR A 43 3.63 8.88 -19.97
CA TYR A 43 2.88 8.23 -18.90
C TYR A 43 1.36 8.35 -19.13
N LEU A 44 0.88 9.55 -19.48
CA LEU A 44 -0.53 9.76 -19.82
C LEU A 44 -0.96 8.94 -21.04
N ARG A 45 -0.09 8.84 -22.05
CA ARG A 45 -0.32 7.98 -23.20
C ARG A 45 -0.41 6.51 -22.81
N GLY A 46 0.49 6.04 -21.94
CA GLY A 46 0.44 4.68 -21.40
C GLY A 46 -0.85 4.39 -20.64
N LEU A 47 -1.33 5.33 -19.81
CA LEU A 47 -2.61 5.20 -19.13
C LEU A 47 -3.78 5.13 -20.10
N ASN A 48 -3.82 5.95 -21.15
CA ASN A 48 -4.86 5.88 -22.17
C ASN A 48 -4.87 4.51 -22.87
N LEU A 49 -3.72 3.97 -23.23
CA LEU A 49 -3.62 2.62 -23.80
C LEU A 49 -4.17 1.54 -22.84
N VAL A 50 -3.94 1.68 -21.52
CA VAL A 50 -4.54 0.79 -20.50
C VAL A 50 -6.06 0.90 -20.46
N LEU A 51 -6.61 2.12 -20.55
CA LEU A 51 -8.05 2.38 -20.58
C LEU A 51 -8.69 1.80 -21.83
N ASP A 52 -8.01 1.91 -22.98
CA ASP A 52 -8.44 1.36 -24.27
C ASP A 52 -8.24 -0.17 -24.39
N ARG A 53 -7.83 -0.82 -23.29
CA ARG A 53 -7.54 -2.26 -23.22
C ARG A 53 -6.39 -2.73 -24.13
N GLN A 54 -5.58 -1.83 -24.64
CA GLN A 54 -4.38 -2.11 -25.43
C GLN A 54 -3.20 -2.41 -24.50
N THR A 55 -3.30 -3.50 -23.73
CA THR A 55 -2.35 -3.83 -22.68
C THR A 55 -0.94 -4.10 -23.19
N ASP A 56 -0.79 -4.62 -24.42
CA ASP A 56 0.51 -4.93 -25.00
C ASP A 56 1.28 -3.68 -25.39
N GLU A 57 0.62 -2.73 -26.03
CA GLU A 57 1.20 -1.45 -26.40
C GLU A 57 1.54 -0.60 -25.16
N ALA A 58 0.65 -0.62 -24.16
CA ALA A 58 0.91 0.02 -22.87
C ALA A 58 2.15 -0.57 -22.20
N LEU A 59 2.28 -1.89 -22.18
CA LEU A 59 3.42 -2.58 -21.59
C LEU A 59 4.73 -2.22 -22.29
N GLU A 60 4.76 -2.22 -23.64
CA GLU A 60 5.95 -1.83 -24.39
C GLU A 60 6.36 -0.38 -24.09
N LEU A 61 5.37 0.52 -23.98
CA LEU A 61 5.64 1.92 -23.64
C LEU A 61 6.23 2.05 -22.23
N PHE A 62 5.63 1.42 -21.22
CA PHE A 62 6.12 1.48 -19.85
C PHE A 62 7.48 0.79 -19.67
N VAL A 63 7.75 -0.30 -20.40
CA VAL A 63 9.08 -0.93 -20.41
C VAL A 63 10.13 0.01 -20.99
N ARG A 64 9.81 0.75 -22.07
CA ARG A 64 10.71 1.75 -22.63
C ARG A 64 10.96 2.90 -21.64
N MET A 65 9.92 3.41 -21.02
CA MET A 65 10.02 4.47 -20.01
C MET A 65 10.90 4.06 -18.84
N ALA A 66 10.69 2.85 -18.30
CA ALA A 66 11.47 2.32 -17.19
C ALA A 66 12.97 2.12 -17.52
N LYS A 67 13.32 1.95 -18.81
CA LYS A 67 14.71 1.88 -19.27
C LYS A 67 15.37 3.25 -19.38
N VAL A 68 14.60 4.28 -19.73
CA VAL A 68 15.09 5.65 -19.92
C VAL A 68 15.15 6.41 -18.60
N ASP A 69 14.12 6.25 -17.77
CA ASP A 69 13.98 6.89 -16.47
C ASP A 69 13.67 5.80 -15.42
N SER A 70 14.74 5.24 -14.86
CA SER A 70 14.62 4.18 -13.84
C SER A 70 14.14 4.70 -12.49
N ASP A 71 14.04 6.03 -12.30
CA ASP A 71 13.75 6.61 -10.99
C ASP A 71 12.26 6.90 -10.76
N THR A 72 11.43 6.85 -11.80
CA THR A 72 9.99 7.11 -11.68
C THR A 72 9.27 5.93 -11.04
N LEU A 73 8.84 6.10 -9.79
CA LEU A 73 8.09 5.09 -9.02
C LEU A 73 6.80 4.68 -9.70
N GLU A 74 6.06 5.67 -10.21
CA GLU A 74 4.76 5.49 -10.88
C GLU A 74 4.88 4.56 -12.09
N THR A 75 5.93 4.72 -12.88
CA THR A 75 6.20 3.84 -14.04
C THR A 75 6.42 2.39 -13.61
N HIS A 76 7.13 2.15 -12.50
CA HIS A 76 7.34 0.81 -11.98
C HIS A 76 6.07 0.20 -11.41
N PHE A 77 5.25 0.97 -10.70
CA PHE A 77 3.93 0.50 -10.25
C PHE A 77 3.04 0.12 -11.45
N ALA A 78 2.94 1.01 -12.45
CA ALA A 78 2.16 0.74 -13.67
C ALA A 78 2.64 -0.54 -14.37
N LEU A 79 3.97 -0.69 -14.51
CA LEU A 79 4.58 -1.85 -15.14
C LEU A 79 4.29 -3.15 -14.38
N GLY A 80 4.44 -3.15 -13.05
CA GLY A 80 4.11 -4.30 -12.22
C GLY A 80 2.64 -4.70 -12.33
N HIS A 81 1.73 -3.72 -12.26
CA HIS A 81 0.30 -3.96 -12.46
C HIS A 81 -0.03 -4.56 -13.83
N LEU A 82 0.62 -4.07 -14.91
CA LEU A 82 0.41 -4.61 -16.25
C LEU A 82 0.90 -6.05 -16.38
N PHE A 83 2.07 -6.39 -15.82
CA PHE A 83 2.55 -7.77 -15.79
C PHE A 83 1.58 -8.68 -15.05
N ARG A 84 1.07 -8.26 -13.88
CA ARG A 84 0.07 -9.04 -13.12
C ARG A 84 -1.21 -9.25 -13.94
N ARG A 85 -1.73 -8.21 -14.58
CA ARG A 85 -2.94 -8.33 -15.44
C ARG A 85 -2.76 -9.26 -16.62
N ARG A 86 -1.54 -9.39 -17.16
CA ARG A 86 -1.21 -10.37 -18.21
C ARG A 86 -0.98 -11.79 -17.70
N GLY A 87 -1.00 -11.99 -16.38
CA GLY A 87 -0.65 -13.27 -15.77
C GLY A 87 0.85 -13.54 -15.66
N GLU A 88 1.70 -12.55 -16.02
CA GLU A 88 3.17 -12.63 -15.90
C GLU A 88 3.60 -12.27 -14.46
N VAL A 89 3.07 -13.03 -13.49
CA VAL A 89 3.14 -12.67 -12.06
C VAL A 89 4.59 -12.66 -11.54
N ASP A 90 5.44 -13.56 -12.02
CA ASP A 90 6.87 -13.59 -11.65
C ASP A 90 7.61 -12.30 -12.04
N ARG A 91 7.20 -11.66 -13.14
CA ARG A 91 7.77 -10.38 -13.56
C ARG A 91 7.25 -9.24 -12.70
N ALA A 92 5.97 -9.25 -12.34
CA ALA A 92 5.38 -8.29 -11.43
C ALA A 92 6.08 -8.34 -10.06
N ILE A 93 6.25 -9.52 -9.48
CA ILE A 93 6.97 -9.75 -8.23
C ILE A 93 8.37 -9.12 -8.29
N ARG A 94 9.13 -9.41 -9.34
CA ARG A 94 10.49 -8.84 -9.49
C ARG A 94 10.49 -7.32 -9.57
N VAL A 95 9.53 -6.72 -10.28
CA VAL A 95 9.41 -5.26 -10.38
C VAL A 95 9.15 -4.65 -9.01
N HIS A 96 8.17 -5.17 -8.26
CA HIS A 96 7.83 -4.63 -6.94
C HIS A 96 8.89 -4.93 -5.87
N GLN A 97 9.58 -6.07 -5.94
CA GLN A 97 10.74 -6.34 -5.07
C GLN A 97 11.89 -5.37 -5.32
N ASN A 98 12.22 -5.09 -6.59
CA ASN A 98 13.25 -4.10 -6.95
C ASN A 98 12.85 -2.69 -6.49
N LEU A 99 11.56 -2.38 -6.54
CA LEU A 99 11.04 -1.13 -6.03
C LEU A 99 11.27 -1.01 -4.51
N LEU A 100 10.94 -2.06 -3.75
CA LEU A 100 11.14 -2.11 -2.30
C LEU A 100 12.60 -2.06 -1.85
N ALA A 101 13.53 -2.50 -2.71
CA ALA A 101 14.97 -2.44 -2.44
C ALA A 101 15.54 -1.01 -2.54
N ARG A 102 14.78 -0.03 -3.02
CA ARG A 102 15.24 1.37 -3.12
C ARG A 102 15.32 2.01 -1.73
N PRO A 103 16.42 2.73 -1.42
CA PRO A 103 16.60 3.35 -0.11
C PRO A 103 15.74 4.61 0.09
N ASN A 104 15.29 5.25 -1.00
CA ASN A 104 14.67 6.58 -0.97
C ASN A 104 13.13 6.55 -0.94
N LEU A 105 12.52 5.41 -0.64
CA LEU A 105 11.06 5.32 -0.49
C LEU A 105 10.63 5.98 0.81
N ASN A 106 9.64 6.89 0.72
CA ASN A 106 8.93 7.33 1.90
C ASN A 106 8.00 6.22 2.42
N GLU A 107 7.47 6.37 3.63
CA GLU A 107 6.64 5.36 4.28
C GLU A 107 5.40 4.98 3.45
N THR A 108 4.71 5.98 2.90
CA THR A 108 3.52 5.77 2.06
C THR A 108 3.86 4.98 0.79
N GLN A 109 4.96 5.32 0.13
CA GLN A 109 5.43 4.62 -1.07
C GLN A 109 5.84 3.18 -0.76
N ARG A 110 6.51 2.98 0.39
CA ARG A 110 6.88 1.65 0.87
C ARG A 110 5.64 0.79 1.14
N HIS A 111 4.64 1.33 1.84
CA HIS A 111 3.39 0.61 2.09
C HIS A 111 2.67 0.27 0.79
N GLN A 112 2.63 1.20 -0.17
CA GLN A 112 2.04 0.93 -1.49
C GLN A 112 2.80 -0.16 -2.26
N ALA A 113 4.13 -0.17 -2.20
CA ALA A 113 4.95 -1.20 -2.84
C ALA A 113 4.78 -2.57 -2.17
N LEU A 114 4.72 -2.63 -0.83
CA LEU A 114 4.40 -3.85 -0.08
C LEU A 114 3.02 -4.38 -0.43
N PHE A 115 2.03 -3.49 -0.53
CA PHE A 115 0.69 -3.87 -0.92
C PHE A 115 0.65 -4.47 -2.33
N SER A 116 1.31 -3.81 -3.30
CA SER A 116 1.38 -4.30 -4.69
C SER A 116 2.09 -5.65 -4.78
N LEU A 117 3.16 -5.86 -3.99
CA LEU A 117 3.85 -7.15 -3.92
C LEU A 117 2.98 -8.23 -3.28
N ALA A 118 2.19 -7.89 -2.26
CA ALA A 118 1.24 -8.82 -1.64
C ALA A 118 0.15 -9.25 -2.64
N GLU A 119 -0.38 -8.31 -3.44
CA GLU A 119 -1.31 -8.62 -4.52
C GLU A 119 -0.67 -9.52 -5.60
N ASP A 120 0.63 -9.34 -5.90
CA ASP A 120 1.34 -10.22 -6.83
C ASP A 120 1.46 -11.64 -6.27
N TYR A 121 1.82 -11.78 -4.99
CA TYR A 121 1.85 -13.10 -4.33
C TYR A 121 0.47 -13.76 -4.30
N LEU A 122 -0.59 -12.97 -4.05
CA LEU A 122 -1.97 -13.45 -4.12
C LEU A 122 -2.31 -13.96 -5.52
N GLY A 123 -1.92 -13.21 -6.56
CA GLY A 123 -2.09 -13.60 -7.96
C GLY A 123 -1.28 -14.84 -8.35
N ALA A 124 -0.15 -15.09 -7.69
CA ALA A 124 0.68 -16.28 -7.85
C ALA A 124 0.16 -17.50 -7.06
N GLY A 125 -0.89 -17.35 -6.22
CA GLY A 125 -1.37 -18.41 -5.32
C GLY A 125 -0.47 -18.63 -4.11
N LEU A 126 0.47 -17.73 -3.83
CA LEU A 126 1.39 -17.79 -2.68
C LEU A 126 0.76 -17.13 -1.46
N TYR A 127 -0.33 -17.74 -0.96
CA TYR A 127 -1.19 -17.17 0.09
C TYR A 127 -0.42 -16.85 1.37
N ASP A 128 0.43 -17.74 1.88
CA ASP A 128 1.26 -17.51 3.08
C ASP A 128 2.14 -16.26 2.98
N ARG A 129 2.66 -15.96 1.77
CA ARG A 129 3.51 -14.79 1.54
C ARG A 129 2.67 -13.52 1.44
N ALA A 130 1.53 -13.60 0.78
CA ALA A 130 0.60 -12.49 0.65
C ALA A 130 0.05 -12.10 2.03
N GLU A 131 -0.38 -13.08 2.83
CA GLU A 131 -0.87 -12.89 4.19
C GLU A 131 0.11 -12.12 5.06
N LYS A 132 1.37 -12.57 5.11
CA LYS A 132 2.41 -11.91 5.91
C LYS A 132 2.59 -10.43 5.57
N LEU A 133 2.51 -10.08 4.29
CA LEU A 133 2.62 -8.68 3.87
C LEU A 133 1.36 -7.89 4.17
N PHE A 134 0.17 -8.47 3.94
CA PHE A 134 -1.07 -7.79 4.27
C PHE A 134 -1.22 -7.58 5.78
N LEU A 135 -0.80 -8.54 6.63
CA LEU A 135 -0.79 -8.36 8.09
C LEU A 135 0.06 -7.16 8.53
N GLN A 136 1.24 -6.96 7.94
CA GLN A 136 2.08 -5.79 8.23
C GLN A 136 1.37 -4.47 7.87
N LEU A 137 0.48 -4.49 6.87
CA LEU A 137 -0.21 -3.31 6.36
C LEU A 137 -1.51 -2.99 7.10
N THR A 138 -1.97 -3.87 8.00
CA THR A 138 -3.20 -3.62 8.78
C THR A 138 -3.09 -2.46 9.76
N GLU A 139 -1.88 -2.04 10.11
CA GLU A 139 -1.62 -0.88 10.97
C GLU A 139 -1.48 0.44 10.19
N SER A 140 -1.43 0.38 8.87
CA SER A 140 -1.25 1.55 8.02
C SER A 140 -2.58 2.30 7.83
N PRO A 141 -2.69 3.58 8.21
CA PRO A 141 -3.96 4.33 8.18
C PRO A 141 -4.54 4.46 6.76
N THR A 142 -3.71 4.36 5.73
CA THR A 142 -4.13 4.56 4.34
C THR A 142 -4.48 3.27 3.59
N ILE A 143 -3.97 2.13 4.04
CA ILE A 143 -4.06 0.86 3.31
C ILE A 143 -4.72 -0.25 4.14
N ALA A 144 -4.90 -0.06 5.44
CA ALA A 144 -5.43 -1.08 6.36
C ALA A 144 -6.74 -1.72 5.89
N THR A 145 -7.70 -0.92 5.44
CA THR A 145 -8.99 -1.41 4.93
C THR A 145 -8.79 -2.40 3.77
N ARG A 146 -7.99 -2.01 2.77
CA ARG A 146 -7.72 -2.86 1.60
C ARG A 146 -6.90 -4.10 1.97
N ALA A 147 -5.99 -3.99 2.92
CA ALA A 147 -5.20 -5.13 3.41
C ALA A 147 -6.11 -6.14 4.11
N LEU A 148 -7.03 -5.69 4.99
CA LEU A 148 -7.99 -6.55 5.65
C LEU A 148 -8.96 -7.23 4.68
N GLU A 149 -9.44 -6.52 3.66
CA GLU A 149 -10.27 -7.11 2.60
C GLU A 149 -9.56 -8.26 1.88
N ASN A 150 -8.27 -8.09 1.56
CA ASN A 150 -7.48 -9.15 0.94
C ASN A 150 -7.20 -10.31 1.90
N LEU A 151 -6.94 -10.03 3.19
CA LEU A 151 -6.79 -11.07 4.21
C LEU A 151 -8.07 -11.91 4.35
N ILE A 152 -9.23 -11.29 4.40
CA ILE A 152 -10.52 -11.99 4.44
C ILE A 152 -10.65 -12.91 3.22
N ASN A 153 -10.33 -12.42 2.02
CA ASN A 153 -10.37 -13.23 0.80
C ASN A 153 -9.40 -14.43 0.85
N ILE A 154 -8.23 -14.28 1.46
CA ILE A 154 -7.27 -15.39 1.66
C ILE A 154 -7.87 -16.41 2.62
N TYR A 155 -8.32 -15.98 3.80
CA TYR A 155 -8.87 -16.85 4.82
C TYR A 155 -10.14 -17.59 4.37
N GLU A 156 -11.01 -16.93 3.60
CA GLU A 156 -12.17 -17.59 2.97
C GLU A 156 -11.74 -18.71 2.02
N ARG A 157 -10.69 -18.51 1.20
CA ARG A 157 -10.18 -19.52 0.27
C ARG A 157 -9.52 -20.70 0.97
N GLU A 158 -8.87 -20.45 2.08
CA GLU A 158 -8.18 -21.46 2.89
C GLU A 158 -9.10 -22.09 3.95
N SER A 159 -10.36 -21.64 4.01
CA SER A 159 -11.36 -22.09 5.00
C SER A 159 -10.91 -21.82 6.44
N GLU A 160 -10.12 -20.79 6.64
CA GLU A 160 -9.61 -20.34 7.94
C GLU A 160 -10.60 -19.35 8.59
N TRP A 161 -11.79 -19.88 8.93
CA TRP A 161 -12.95 -19.07 9.33
C TRP A 161 -12.72 -18.22 10.59
N MET A 162 -11.88 -18.69 11.53
CA MET A 162 -11.56 -17.91 12.74
C MET A 162 -10.77 -16.65 12.40
N GLN A 163 -9.78 -16.77 11.54
CA GLN A 163 -8.98 -15.65 11.05
C GLN A 163 -9.83 -14.70 10.21
N ALA A 164 -10.73 -15.25 9.38
CA ALA A 164 -11.68 -14.45 8.62
C ALA A 164 -12.58 -13.60 9.52
N ILE A 165 -13.10 -14.17 10.62
CA ILE A 165 -13.92 -13.45 11.62
C ILE A 165 -13.12 -12.33 12.27
N GLU A 166 -11.87 -12.59 12.66
CA GLU A 166 -11.02 -11.59 13.31
C GLU A 166 -10.70 -10.43 12.36
N ALA A 167 -10.30 -10.74 11.13
CA ALA A 167 -10.02 -9.72 10.11
C ALA A 167 -11.27 -8.90 9.79
N HIS A 168 -12.41 -9.56 9.65
CA HIS A 168 -13.70 -8.91 9.41
C HIS A 168 -14.11 -7.97 10.55
N ARG A 169 -13.93 -8.39 11.81
CA ARG A 169 -14.21 -7.54 12.97
C ARG A 169 -13.32 -6.29 13.00
N LYS A 170 -12.03 -6.43 12.66
CA LYS A 170 -11.13 -5.28 12.53
C LYS A 170 -11.61 -4.33 11.43
N LEU A 171 -12.05 -4.86 10.30
CA LEU A 171 -12.58 -4.08 9.18
C LEU A 171 -13.86 -3.32 9.58
N GLU A 172 -14.78 -3.94 10.29
CA GLU A 172 -16.00 -3.28 10.81
C GLU A 172 -15.67 -2.12 11.75
N VAL A 173 -14.67 -2.27 12.61
CA VAL A 173 -14.24 -1.20 13.52
C VAL A 173 -13.66 -0.03 12.72
N LEU A 174 -12.89 -0.29 11.67
CA LEU A 174 -12.29 0.77 10.84
C LEU A 174 -13.33 1.51 10.01
N ASN A 175 -14.32 0.79 9.46
CA ASN A 175 -15.32 1.39 8.59
C ASN A 175 -16.50 1.99 9.37
N GLY A 176 -16.67 1.64 10.66
CA GLY A 176 -17.82 2.07 11.49
C GLY A 176 -19.14 1.40 11.10
N GLU A 177 -19.11 0.41 10.22
CA GLU A 177 -20.29 -0.29 9.71
C GLU A 177 -20.25 -1.77 10.09
N LYS A 178 -21.38 -2.31 10.54
CA LYS A 178 -21.54 -3.75 10.78
C LYS A 178 -22.02 -4.43 9.52
N SER A 179 -21.37 -5.52 9.15
CA SER A 179 -21.73 -6.34 8.00
C SER A 179 -22.30 -7.69 8.43
N SER A 180 -23.26 -8.20 7.68
CA SER A 180 -23.85 -9.53 7.92
C SER A 180 -22.91 -10.70 7.58
N ARG A 181 -21.81 -10.46 6.87
CA ARG A 181 -20.84 -11.49 6.45
C ARG A 181 -20.24 -12.26 7.64
N GLY A 182 -19.99 -11.57 8.76
CA GLY A 182 -19.48 -12.23 9.97
C GLY A 182 -20.35 -13.39 10.44
N GLY A 183 -21.68 -13.28 10.32
CA GLY A 183 -22.61 -14.35 10.65
C GLY A 183 -22.43 -15.61 9.82
N GLN A 184 -22.10 -15.48 8.54
CA GLN A 184 -21.86 -16.60 7.64
C GLN A 184 -20.65 -17.44 8.08
N TYR A 185 -19.56 -16.81 8.51
CA TYR A 185 -18.36 -17.52 8.97
C TYR A 185 -18.62 -18.36 10.24
N TYR A 186 -19.49 -17.90 11.13
CA TYR A 186 -19.92 -18.70 12.27
C TYR A 186 -20.73 -19.93 11.85
N CYS A 187 -21.54 -19.83 10.81
CA CYS A 187 -22.26 -20.99 10.24
C CYS A 187 -21.29 -22.02 9.66
N GLU A 188 -20.25 -21.57 8.93
CA GLU A 188 -19.22 -22.46 8.38
C GLU A 188 -18.42 -23.16 9.50
N LEU A 189 -18.07 -22.45 10.56
CA LEU A 189 -17.41 -23.03 11.74
C LEU A 189 -18.30 -24.09 12.42
N ALA A 190 -19.59 -23.79 12.59
CA ALA A 190 -20.52 -24.73 13.18
C ALA A 190 -20.68 -26.01 12.34
N GLU A 191 -20.72 -25.86 11.01
CA GLU A 191 -20.77 -27.00 10.08
C GLU A 191 -19.50 -27.85 10.14
N LEU A 192 -18.33 -27.22 10.18
CA LEU A 192 -17.06 -27.93 10.37
C LEU A 192 -16.99 -28.69 11.70
N ALA A 193 -17.48 -28.08 12.76
CA ALA A 193 -17.54 -28.73 14.08
C ALA A 193 -18.51 -29.93 14.05
N ARG A 194 -19.65 -29.79 13.38
CA ARG A 194 -20.62 -30.88 13.21
C ARG A 194 -20.02 -32.06 12.45
N VAL A 195 -19.32 -31.80 11.34
CA VAL A 195 -18.66 -32.84 10.53
C VAL A 195 -17.57 -33.54 11.33
N LYS A 196 -16.72 -32.81 12.04
CA LYS A 196 -15.66 -33.38 12.90
C LYS A 196 -16.25 -34.19 14.06
N GLY A 197 -17.29 -33.70 14.70
CA GLY A 197 -17.98 -34.43 15.77
C GLY A 197 -18.67 -35.70 15.29
N CYS A 198 -19.24 -35.70 14.08
CA CYS A 198 -19.82 -36.88 13.47
C CYS A 198 -18.77 -37.95 13.14
N LEU A 199 -17.57 -37.52 12.65
CA LEU A 199 -16.48 -38.46 12.38
C LEU A 199 -15.90 -39.10 13.66
N LEU A 200 -15.82 -38.37 14.76
CA LEU A 200 -15.39 -38.92 16.06
C LEU A 200 -16.38 -39.99 16.56
N TYR A 201 -17.69 -39.70 16.49
CA TYR A 201 -18.71 -40.65 16.90
C TYR A 201 -18.75 -41.93 16.07
N THR A 202 -18.49 -41.84 14.75
CA THR A 202 -18.41 -43.01 13.88
C THR A 202 -17.14 -43.86 14.08
N SER A 203 -16.02 -43.23 14.47
CA SER A 203 -14.77 -43.92 14.82
C SER A 203 -14.93 -44.75 16.11
N ASP A 204 -15.49 -44.14 17.16
CA ASP A 204 -15.70 -44.80 18.44
C ASP A 204 -16.73 -45.96 18.37
N ALA A 205 -17.70 -45.84 17.43
CA ALA A 205 -18.69 -46.92 17.19
C ALA A 205 -18.16 -48.08 16.34
N ALA A 206 -16.98 -47.90 15.67
CA ALA A 206 -16.37 -48.96 14.87
C ALA A 206 -15.36 -49.79 15.69
N ASP A 207 -15.00 -49.34 16.88
CA ASP A 207 -14.06 -50.00 17.79
C ASP A 207 -14.77 -50.83 18.91
N GLU A 208 -16.11 -50.86 18.94
CA GLU A 208 -16.93 -51.74 19.76
C GLU A 208 -17.45 -52.97 18.92
#